data_d2b6b8d833b128c42a418431a835867e
#
_entry.id   d2b6b8d833b128c42a418431a835867e
#
_cell.length_a   1.000
_cell.length_b   1.000
_cell.length_c   1.000
_cell.angle_alpha   90.00
_cell.angle_beta   90.00
_cell.angle_gamma   90.00
#
_symmetry.space_group_name_H-M   'P 1'
#
loop_
_entity.id
_entity.type
_entity.pdbx_description
1 polymer ?
#
loop_
_entity_poly.entity_id
_entity_poly.type
_entity_poly.pdbx_seq_one_letter_code
_entity_poly.pdbx_strand_id
1 'polypeptide(L)'
;MIRTVIKYFFSLLLLVSIAHANLNAQNLTGIWRGNFITESFDHYKFEIQIKQNGSSVSGVSYSYLSTIFYGKATLTGVFNKSGQNALIKEIRTVELKMAGNQGACIMKCIFQYEKSGNEEFLEGTFTSKYEKDGNGVKKGGNCGGGKVYLRKVTTSDFYIEPFLRNKVNPVKTPV
;
A
#
# COMPACT_ATOMS: atom_id res chain seq x y z
N MET A 1 43.62 40.34 2.49
CA MET A 1 42.87 39.68 1.41
C MET A 1 42.77 38.17 1.59
N ILE A 2 43.81 37.39 1.82
CA ILE A 2 43.77 35.92 1.95
C ILE A 2 42.88 35.45 3.10
N ARG A 3 42.92 36.09 4.27
CA ARG A 3 42.04 35.70 5.42
C ARG A 3 40.53 35.87 5.16
N THR A 4 40.16 36.82 4.32
CA THR A 4 38.76 37.08 3.96
C THR A 4 38.25 36.03 2.98
N VAL A 5 39.05 35.63 2.00
CA VAL A 5 38.73 34.61 1.01
C VAL A 5 38.55 33.24 1.68
N ILE A 6 39.40 32.91 2.68
CA ILE A 6 39.31 31.66 3.44
C ILE A 6 38.00 31.58 4.23
N LYS A 7 37.52 32.68 4.83
CA LYS A 7 36.23 32.73 5.57
C LYS A 7 35.06 32.46 4.65
N TYR A 8 35.01 33.04 3.47
CA TYR A 8 33.95 32.82 2.50
C TYR A 8 33.99 31.40 1.91
N PHE A 9 35.18 30.84 1.72
CA PHE A 9 35.33 29.47 1.26
C PHE A 9 34.82 28.45 2.28
N PHE A 10 35.12 28.64 3.56
CA PHE A 10 34.59 27.80 4.64
C PHE A 10 33.05 27.95 4.81
N SER A 11 32.52 29.17 4.66
CA SER A 11 31.10 29.41 4.71
C SER A 11 30.32 28.75 3.55
N LEU A 12 30.95 28.77 2.35
CA LEU A 12 30.36 28.12 1.17
C LEU A 12 30.39 26.59 1.31
N LEU A 13 31.45 26.03 1.87
CA LEU A 13 31.58 24.58 2.10
C LEU A 13 30.53 24.09 3.15
N LEU A 14 30.26 24.91 4.15
CA LEU A 14 29.24 24.60 5.17
C LEU A 14 27.81 24.61 4.60
N LEU A 15 27.54 25.51 3.66
CA LEU A 15 26.23 25.59 2.97
C LEU A 15 25.99 24.40 2.03
N VAL A 16 27.02 23.86 1.40
CA VAL A 16 26.93 22.69 0.52
C VAL A 16 26.70 21.40 1.31
N SER A 17 27.19 21.30 2.54
CA SER A 17 27.01 20.09 3.38
C SER A 17 25.58 19.94 3.94
N ILE A 18 24.78 20.99 3.99
CA ILE A 18 23.38 20.92 4.47
C ILE A 18 22.41 20.39 3.40
N ALA A 19 22.82 20.40 2.12
CA ALA A 19 22.00 19.98 0.99
C ALA A 19 21.87 18.45 0.82
N HIS A 20 22.54 17.63 1.61
CA HIS A 20 22.37 16.18 1.63
C HIS A 20 21.24 15.76 2.60
N ALA A 21 20.09 16.46 2.54
CA ALA A 21 18.88 15.92 3.11
C ALA A 21 18.63 14.58 2.43
N ASN A 22 18.71 13.50 3.21
CA ASN A 22 18.42 12.16 2.76
C ASN A 22 17.08 12.17 2.03
N LEU A 23 17.10 12.23 0.70
CA LEU A 23 16.00 11.87 -0.16
C LEU A 23 15.80 10.36 0.03
N ASN A 24 15.25 9.99 1.19
CA ASN A 24 14.72 8.66 1.37
C ASN A 24 13.65 8.52 0.30
N ALA A 25 14.03 7.88 -0.80
CA ALA A 25 13.16 7.69 -1.95
C ALA A 25 11.92 6.94 -1.43
N GLN A 26 10.79 7.65 -1.37
CA GLN A 26 9.52 7.09 -0.98
C GLN A 26 9.29 5.81 -1.77
N ASN A 27 9.15 4.69 -1.07
CA ASN A 27 9.03 3.38 -1.68
C ASN A 27 7.91 2.60 -0.98
N LEU A 28 6.86 2.34 -1.74
CA LEU A 28 5.71 1.60 -1.25
C LEU A 28 5.97 0.09 -1.08
N THR A 29 7.13 -0.42 -1.50
CA THR A 29 7.43 -1.86 -1.34
C THR A 29 7.34 -2.25 0.13
N GLY A 30 6.53 -3.26 0.42
CA GLY A 30 6.30 -3.76 1.77
C GLY A 30 4.89 -4.27 1.98
N ILE A 31 4.58 -4.48 3.26
CA ILE A 31 3.27 -4.92 3.74
C ILE A 31 2.57 -3.73 4.37
N TRP A 32 1.35 -3.49 3.95
CA TRP A 32 0.50 -2.42 4.45
C TRP A 32 -0.78 -3.02 5.00
N ARG A 33 -1.11 -2.74 6.25
CA ARG A 33 -2.26 -3.33 6.92
C ARG A 33 -3.06 -2.29 7.69
N GLY A 34 -4.37 -2.48 7.67
CA GLY A 34 -5.33 -1.64 8.36
C GLY A 34 -6.76 -2.10 8.07
N ASN A 35 -7.58 -1.16 7.66
CA ASN A 35 -9.01 -1.43 7.44
C ASN A 35 -9.57 -0.55 6.33
N PHE A 36 -10.69 -0.97 5.79
CA PHE A 36 -11.60 -0.10 5.05
C PHE A 36 -12.98 -0.10 5.70
N ILE A 37 -13.69 1.02 5.51
CA ILE A 37 -15.03 1.25 6.02
C ILE A 37 -15.90 1.60 4.83
N THR A 38 -16.96 0.83 4.64
CA THR A 38 -17.94 1.06 3.57
C THR A 38 -18.81 2.29 3.85
N GLU A 39 -19.50 2.78 2.82
CA GLU A 39 -20.54 3.82 2.98
C GLU A 39 -21.68 3.39 3.92
N SER A 40 -21.89 2.06 4.08
CA SER A 40 -22.84 1.48 5.03
C SER A 40 -22.26 1.30 6.45
N PHE A 41 -21.05 1.80 6.70
CA PHE A 41 -20.31 1.68 7.97
C PHE A 41 -19.89 0.26 8.34
N ASP A 42 -19.86 -0.67 7.39
CA ASP A 42 -19.26 -1.98 7.63
C ASP A 42 -17.73 -1.88 7.67
N HIS A 43 -17.13 -2.58 8.64
CA HIS A 43 -15.69 -2.58 8.86
C HIS A 43 -15.07 -3.89 8.39
N TYR A 44 -14.05 -3.80 7.55
CA TYR A 44 -13.26 -4.93 7.07
C TYR A 44 -11.78 -4.66 7.31
N LYS A 45 -11.03 -5.69 7.66
CA LYS A 45 -9.57 -5.64 7.64
C LYS A 45 -9.08 -5.67 6.20
N PHE A 46 -7.97 -4.97 5.97
CA PHE A 46 -7.37 -4.89 4.65
C PHE A 46 -5.85 -4.96 4.75
N GLU A 47 -5.25 -5.84 3.98
CA GLU A 47 -3.79 -5.94 3.85
C GLU A 47 -3.43 -5.93 2.38
N ILE A 48 -2.40 -5.15 2.02
CA ILE A 48 -1.79 -5.20 0.70
C ILE A 48 -0.31 -5.48 0.82
N GLN A 49 0.20 -6.35 -0.04
CA GLN A 49 1.62 -6.67 -0.17
C GLN A 49 2.09 -6.14 -1.52
N ILE A 50 2.98 -5.15 -1.49
CA ILE A 50 3.34 -4.34 -2.66
C ILE A 50 4.81 -4.51 -3.00
N LYS A 51 5.09 -4.63 -4.31
CA LYS A 51 6.40 -4.37 -4.94
C LYS A 51 6.28 -3.14 -5.83
N GLN A 52 7.13 -2.16 -5.60
CA GLN A 52 7.25 -0.97 -6.45
C GLN A 52 8.49 -1.07 -7.32
N ASN A 53 8.35 -0.70 -8.60
CA ASN A 53 9.42 -0.54 -9.56
C ASN A 53 9.23 0.79 -10.31
N GLY A 54 10.09 1.79 -10.03
CA GLY A 54 9.88 3.14 -10.50
C GLY A 54 8.58 3.74 -9.96
N SER A 55 7.68 4.12 -10.84
CA SER A 55 6.32 4.55 -10.50
C SER A 55 5.30 3.41 -10.48
N SER A 56 5.62 2.27 -11.06
CA SER A 56 4.70 1.13 -11.15
C SER A 56 4.64 0.35 -9.85
N VAL A 57 3.44 -0.08 -9.49
CA VAL A 57 3.13 -0.88 -8.30
C VAL A 57 2.45 -2.17 -8.74
N SER A 58 2.84 -3.29 -8.14
CA SER A 58 2.19 -4.59 -8.32
C SER A 58 2.18 -5.37 -7.01
N GLY A 59 1.29 -6.34 -6.89
CA GLY A 59 1.20 -7.14 -5.67
C GLY A 59 -0.10 -7.90 -5.51
N VAL A 60 -0.47 -8.10 -4.24
CA VAL A 60 -1.73 -8.73 -3.84
C VAL A 60 -2.40 -7.93 -2.74
N SER A 61 -3.71 -8.11 -2.62
CA SER A 61 -4.55 -7.58 -1.54
C SER A 61 -5.29 -8.71 -0.85
N TYR A 62 -5.62 -8.48 0.40
CA TYR A 62 -6.48 -9.33 1.22
C TYR A 62 -7.54 -8.46 1.87
N SER A 63 -8.82 -8.73 1.57
CA SER A 63 -9.97 -8.14 2.24
C SER A 63 -10.57 -9.21 3.15
N TYR A 64 -10.68 -8.98 4.44
CA TYR A 64 -11.02 -10.06 5.37
C TYR A 64 -11.73 -9.59 6.64
N LEU A 65 -12.55 -10.49 7.20
CA LEU A 65 -13.08 -10.39 8.55
C LEU A 65 -12.17 -11.15 9.55
N SER A 66 -11.64 -12.28 9.10
CA SER A 66 -10.65 -13.09 9.80
C SER A 66 -9.75 -13.79 8.80
N THR A 67 -8.67 -14.42 9.24
CA THR A 67 -7.76 -15.19 8.38
C THR A 67 -8.38 -16.48 7.79
N ILE A 68 -9.59 -16.84 8.21
CA ILE A 68 -10.36 -17.96 7.67
C ILE A 68 -11.35 -17.49 6.60
N PHE A 69 -11.84 -16.25 6.71
CA PHE A 69 -12.80 -15.65 5.78
C PHE A 69 -12.20 -14.42 5.12
N TYR A 70 -11.73 -14.60 3.89
CA TYR A 70 -11.04 -13.56 3.12
C TYR A 70 -11.22 -13.70 1.62
N GLY A 71 -11.02 -12.58 0.92
CA GLY A 71 -10.77 -12.53 -0.52
C GLY A 71 -9.33 -12.09 -0.76
N LYS A 72 -8.62 -12.82 -1.64
CA LYS A 72 -7.30 -12.43 -2.15
C LYS A 72 -7.45 -12.00 -3.60
N ALA A 73 -6.90 -10.84 -3.96
CA ALA A 73 -6.86 -10.37 -5.34
C ALA A 73 -5.43 -9.99 -5.76
N THR A 74 -5.13 -10.10 -7.06
CA THR A 74 -3.93 -9.47 -7.64
C THR A 74 -4.20 -8.00 -7.83
N LEU A 75 -3.18 -7.15 -7.68
CA LEU A 75 -3.28 -5.72 -7.86
C LEU A 75 -2.18 -5.14 -8.74
N THR A 76 -2.48 -3.99 -9.33
CA THR A 76 -1.52 -3.13 -10.01
C THR A 76 -1.82 -1.67 -9.69
N GLY A 77 -0.85 -0.80 -9.93
CA GLY A 77 -1.05 0.62 -9.68
C GLY A 77 0.11 1.49 -10.11
N VAL A 78 -0.02 2.76 -9.79
CA VAL A 78 1.02 3.77 -9.99
C VAL A 78 1.17 4.59 -8.72
N PHE A 79 2.41 4.95 -8.41
CA PHE A 79 2.75 5.88 -7.35
C PHE A 79 3.39 7.13 -7.94
N ASN A 80 2.77 8.27 -7.70
CA ASN A 80 3.30 9.59 -8.02
C ASN A 80 4.05 10.14 -6.80
N LYS A 81 5.37 10.12 -6.86
CA LYS A 81 6.22 10.57 -5.74
C LYS A 81 6.09 12.06 -5.45
N SER A 82 5.96 12.91 -6.47
CA SER A 82 5.84 14.36 -6.29
C SER A 82 4.54 14.77 -5.63
N GLY A 83 3.43 14.09 -5.95
CA GLY A 83 2.13 14.29 -5.33
C GLY A 83 1.88 13.42 -4.10
N GLN A 84 2.81 12.52 -3.77
CA GLN A 84 2.67 11.56 -2.66
C GLN A 84 1.37 10.75 -2.73
N ASN A 85 0.88 10.44 -3.92
CA ASN A 85 -0.37 9.73 -4.11
C ASN A 85 -0.18 8.43 -4.90
N ALA A 86 -1.00 7.44 -4.59
CA ALA A 86 -1.03 6.15 -5.26
C ALA A 86 -2.43 5.82 -5.77
N LEU A 87 -2.51 5.35 -7.00
CA LEU A 87 -3.70 4.71 -7.55
C LEU A 87 -3.43 3.21 -7.62
N ILE A 88 -4.16 2.44 -6.84
CA ILE A 88 -4.06 0.97 -6.78
C ILE A 88 -5.38 0.36 -7.23
N LYS A 89 -5.30 -0.63 -8.12
CA LYS A 89 -6.47 -1.34 -8.65
C LYS A 89 -6.29 -2.84 -8.47
N GLU A 90 -7.26 -3.49 -7.89
CA GLU A 90 -7.39 -4.94 -7.98
C GLU A 90 -7.77 -5.35 -9.40
N ILE A 91 -7.18 -6.44 -9.88
CA ILE A 91 -7.34 -6.92 -11.25
C ILE A 91 -8.30 -8.10 -11.30
N ARG A 92 -8.11 -9.06 -10.39
CA ARG A 92 -8.95 -10.24 -10.27
C ARG A 92 -8.80 -10.89 -8.91
N THR A 93 -9.86 -11.50 -8.43
CA THR A 93 -9.84 -12.40 -7.28
C THR A 93 -9.13 -13.70 -7.66
N VAL A 94 -8.15 -14.11 -6.88
CA VAL A 94 -7.38 -15.35 -7.09
C VAL A 94 -7.68 -16.40 -6.04
N GLU A 95 -8.20 -15.97 -4.88
CA GLU A 95 -8.65 -16.88 -3.82
C GLU A 95 -9.83 -16.23 -3.09
N LEU A 96 -10.85 -17.01 -2.78
CA LEU A 96 -12.04 -16.56 -2.07
C LEU A 96 -12.44 -17.62 -1.06
N LYS A 97 -12.37 -17.28 0.22
CA LYS A 97 -12.88 -18.09 1.34
C LYS A 97 -13.96 -17.31 2.05
N MET A 98 -15.20 -17.64 1.76
CA MET A 98 -16.38 -16.99 2.32
C MET A 98 -17.43 -18.02 2.74
N ALA A 99 -18.26 -17.65 3.71
CA ALA A 99 -19.46 -18.38 4.02
C ALA A 99 -20.57 -17.93 3.03
N GLY A 100 -21.07 -18.85 2.20
CA GLY A 100 -22.14 -18.56 1.23
C GLY A 100 -21.63 -18.16 -0.17
N ASN A 101 -22.58 -18.03 -1.09
CA ASN A 101 -22.32 -17.74 -2.51
C ASN A 101 -22.44 -16.23 -2.79
N GLN A 102 -21.64 -15.41 -2.12
CA GLN A 102 -21.59 -13.97 -2.35
C GLN A 102 -20.64 -13.63 -3.50
N GLY A 103 -21.01 -12.65 -4.33
CA GLY A 103 -20.17 -12.19 -5.43
C GLY A 103 -18.88 -11.50 -4.94
N ALA A 104 -17.77 -11.76 -5.62
CA ALA A 104 -16.52 -11.04 -5.36
C ALA A 104 -16.56 -9.64 -5.98
N CYS A 105 -16.03 -8.66 -5.23
CA CYS A 105 -15.85 -7.30 -5.70
C CYS A 105 -14.38 -6.97 -5.79
N ILE A 106 -13.98 -6.25 -6.83
CA ILE A 106 -12.62 -5.74 -7.00
C ILE A 106 -12.60 -4.24 -6.73
N MET A 107 -11.57 -3.81 -6.01
CA MET A 107 -11.43 -2.44 -5.51
C MET A 107 -10.50 -1.60 -6.40
N LYS A 108 -10.82 -0.30 -6.45
CA LYS A 108 -9.93 0.77 -6.93
C LYS A 108 -9.74 1.75 -5.80
N CYS A 109 -8.52 1.85 -5.28
CA CYS A 109 -8.15 2.74 -4.19
C CYS A 109 -7.35 3.94 -4.70
N ILE A 110 -7.64 5.11 -4.16
CA ILE A 110 -6.85 6.34 -4.34
C ILE A 110 -6.32 6.70 -2.97
N PHE A 111 -5.00 6.62 -2.82
CA PHE A 111 -4.29 6.87 -1.56
C PHE A 111 -3.50 8.16 -1.61
N GLN A 112 -3.44 8.84 -0.48
CA GLN A 112 -2.39 9.77 -0.10
C GLN A 112 -1.38 9.00 0.76
N TYR A 113 -0.10 9.13 0.44
CA TYR A 113 0.99 8.62 1.25
C TYR A 113 1.41 9.69 2.26
N GLU A 114 1.58 9.27 3.50
CA GLU A 114 2.10 10.11 4.57
C GLU A 114 3.18 9.38 5.34
N LYS A 115 4.13 10.16 5.87
CA LYS A 115 5.18 9.67 6.76
C LYS A 115 5.26 10.55 8.00
N SER A 116 5.14 9.93 9.16
CA SER A 116 5.28 10.58 10.47
C SER A 116 6.34 9.85 11.29
N GLY A 117 7.50 10.48 11.47
CA GLY A 117 8.64 9.83 12.11
C GLY A 117 9.09 8.58 11.34
N ASN A 118 9.00 7.43 12.00
CA ASN A 118 9.34 6.13 11.42
C ASN A 118 8.13 5.36 10.87
N GLU A 119 6.93 5.92 11.00
CA GLU A 119 5.70 5.30 10.52
C GLU A 119 5.32 5.83 9.14
N GLU A 120 4.76 4.96 8.31
CA GLU A 120 4.30 5.27 6.97
C GLU A 120 2.83 4.85 6.83
N PHE A 121 2.02 5.70 6.20
CA PHE A 121 0.58 5.53 6.07
C PHE A 121 0.12 5.67 4.62
N LEU A 122 -0.95 4.97 4.28
CA LEU A 122 -1.73 5.13 3.05
C LEU A 122 -3.18 5.34 3.46
N GLU A 123 -3.68 6.54 3.25
CA GLU A 123 -5.05 6.93 3.57
C GLU A 123 -5.78 7.37 2.32
N GLY A 124 -7.07 7.06 2.22
CA GLY A 124 -7.80 7.48 1.06
C GLY A 124 -9.21 6.91 0.95
N THR A 125 -9.65 6.79 -0.29
CA THR A 125 -10.97 6.30 -0.64
C THR A 125 -10.87 5.12 -1.58
N PHE A 126 -11.92 4.30 -1.60
CA PHE A 126 -12.06 3.24 -2.59
C PHE A 126 -13.43 3.28 -3.24
N THR A 127 -13.49 2.71 -4.42
CA THR A 127 -14.71 2.28 -5.11
C THR A 127 -14.55 0.82 -5.47
N SER A 128 -15.64 0.06 -5.55
CA SER A 128 -15.57 -1.33 -5.93
C SER A 128 -16.65 -1.71 -6.96
N LYS A 129 -16.36 -2.78 -7.70
CA LYS A 129 -17.25 -3.30 -8.74
C LYS A 129 -17.32 -4.81 -8.68
N TYR A 130 -18.48 -5.38 -8.98
CA TYR A 130 -18.63 -6.82 -9.12
C TYR A 130 -17.72 -7.37 -10.21
N GLU A 131 -16.95 -8.41 -9.88
CA GLU A 131 -15.98 -9.02 -10.79
C GLU A 131 -16.65 -9.90 -11.83
N LYS A 132 -17.75 -10.58 -11.48
CA LYS A 132 -18.50 -11.52 -12.33
C LYS A 132 -19.99 -11.29 -12.21
N ASP A 133 -20.74 -11.77 -13.21
CA ASP A 133 -22.19 -11.89 -13.11
C ASP A 133 -22.58 -12.97 -12.08
N GLY A 134 -23.67 -12.76 -11.37
CA GLY A 134 -24.22 -13.73 -10.43
C GLY A 134 -25.08 -13.06 -9.35
N ASN A 135 -25.94 -13.85 -8.70
CA ASN A 135 -26.79 -13.40 -7.58
C ASN A 135 -27.57 -12.09 -7.84
N GLY A 136 -28.06 -11.90 -9.06
CA GLY A 136 -28.81 -10.69 -9.45
C GLY A 136 -27.94 -9.45 -9.74
N VAL A 137 -26.62 -9.56 -9.68
CA VAL A 137 -25.69 -8.49 -10.01
C VAL A 137 -24.98 -8.74 -11.34
N LYS A 138 -24.63 -7.65 -12.04
CA LYS A 138 -23.88 -7.70 -13.31
C LYS A 138 -22.42 -7.34 -13.07
N LYS A 139 -21.54 -8.02 -13.79
CA LYS A 139 -20.11 -7.66 -13.86
C LYS A 139 -19.95 -6.17 -14.14
N GLY A 140 -19.07 -5.50 -13.36
CA GLY A 140 -18.85 -4.07 -13.47
C GLY A 140 -19.89 -3.19 -12.79
N GLY A 141 -20.98 -3.79 -12.28
CA GLY A 141 -21.96 -3.09 -11.45
C GLY A 141 -21.32 -2.56 -10.16
N ASN A 142 -21.90 -1.49 -9.61
CA ASN A 142 -21.42 -0.88 -8.38
C ASN A 142 -21.54 -1.86 -7.21
N CYS A 143 -20.44 -2.02 -6.46
CA CYS A 143 -20.36 -2.85 -5.26
C CYS A 143 -20.14 -2.01 -3.99
N GLY A 144 -20.21 -0.69 -4.11
CA GLY A 144 -19.99 0.27 -3.03
C GLY A 144 -18.61 0.90 -3.03
N GLY A 145 -18.42 1.76 -2.07
CA GLY A 145 -17.21 2.53 -1.85
C GLY A 145 -17.02 2.85 -0.37
N GLY A 146 -16.04 3.71 -0.07
CA GLY A 146 -15.80 4.13 1.30
C GLY A 146 -14.40 4.68 1.51
N LYS A 147 -13.95 4.60 2.75
CA LYS A 147 -12.63 5.06 3.18
C LYS A 147 -11.72 3.88 3.48
N VAL A 148 -10.43 4.06 3.24
CA VAL A 148 -9.40 3.06 3.51
C VAL A 148 -8.21 3.71 4.22
N TYR A 149 -7.71 3.00 5.23
CA TYR A 149 -6.58 3.43 6.04
C TYR A 149 -5.63 2.26 6.25
N LEU A 150 -4.37 2.42 5.89
CA LEU A 150 -3.32 1.41 6.04
C LEU A 150 -2.08 2.02 6.65
N ARG A 151 -1.38 1.22 7.46
CA ARG A 151 -0.04 1.50 7.99
C ARG A 151 0.93 0.46 7.47
N LYS A 152 2.15 0.87 7.16
CA LYS A 152 3.22 -0.04 6.81
C LYS A 152 3.63 -0.87 8.02
N VAL A 153 3.76 -2.17 7.83
CA VAL A 153 4.07 -3.13 8.90
C VAL A 153 5.17 -4.09 8.45
N THR A 154 5.79 -4.77 9.42
CA THR A 154 6.86 -5.75 9.17
C THR A 154 6.35 -7.18 9.09
N THR A 155 5.12 -7.44 9.54
CA THR A 155 4.51 -8.77 9.59
C THR A 155 3.23 -8.81 8.78
N SER A 156 2.88 -9.98 8.24
CA SER A 156 1.64 -10.24 7.52
C SER A 156 0.72 -11.14 8.34
N ASP A 157 -0.59 -10.96 8.19
CA ASP A 157 -1.59 -11.90 8.70
C ASP A 157 -1.75 -13.11 7.75
N PHE A 158 -1.14 -13.06 6.58
CA PHE A 158 -1.16 -14.08 5.54
C PHE A 158 0.26 -14.53 5.15
N TYR A 159 0.32 -15.40 4.16
CA TYR A 159 1.59 -15.78 3.56
C TYR A 159 2.29 -14.57 2.94
N ILE A 160 3.57 -14.37 3.27
CA ILE A 160 4.38 -13.29 2.68
C ILE A 160 4.75 -13.69 1.24
N GLU A 161 4.36 -12.88 0.28
CA GLU A 161 4.63 -13.10 -1.12
C GLU A 161 6.14 -13.19 -1.43
N PRO A 162 6.55 -14.05 -2.37
CA PRO A 162 7.97 -14.30 -2.64
C PRO A 162 8.79 -13.03 -2.92
N PHE A 163 8.18 -12.04 -3.57
CA PHE A 163 8.85 -10.78 -3.91
C PHE A 163 9.16 -9.88 -2.69
N LEU A 164 8.63 -10.20 -1.51
CA LEU A 164 8.92 -9.49 -0.27
C LEU A 164 9.84 -10.26 0.68
N ARG A 165 9.99 -11.57 0.53
CA ARG A 165 10.71 -12.42 1.48
C ARG A 165 12.16 -12.01 1.71
N ASN A 166 12.84 -11.49 0.70
CA ASN A 166 14.24 -11.07 0.80
C ASN A 166 14.39 -9.67 1.45
N LYS A 167 13.28 -8.98 1.77
CA LYS A 167 13.27 -7.64 2.37
C LYS A 167 12.71 -7.61 3.79
N VAL A 168 11.98 -8.66 4.18
CA VAL A 168 11.56 -8.89 5.56
C VAL A 168 12.66 -9.74 6.19
N ASN A 169 13.32 -9.26 7.24
CA ASN A 169 14.38 -10.00 7.93
C ASN A 169 13.94 -11.44 8.18
N PRO A 170 14.79 -12.44 7.88
CA PRO A 170 14.46 -13.82 8.17
C PRO A 170 14.21 -13.93 9.67
N VAL A 171 13.01 -14.40 10.03
CA VAL A 171 12.74 -14.87 11.39
C VAL A 171 13.81 -15.93 11.66
N LYS A 172 14.72 -15.67 12.61
CA LYS A 172 15.63 -16.68 13.12
C LYS A 172 14.76 -17.76 13.71
N THR A 173 14.65 -18.90 13.03
CA THR A 173 14.06 -20.11 13.59
C THR A 173 14.90 -20.47 14.82
N PRO A 174 14.32 -20.60 16.02
CA PRO A 174 15.06 -21.15 17.14
C PRO A 174 15.45 -22.59 16.79
N VAL A 175 16.72 -22.93 16.96
CA VAL A 175 17.26 -24.29 16.91
C VAL A 175 16.86 -25.01 18.19
#